data_5c428c0e5963ce777ead81aebb039d01
#
_entry.id   5c428c0e5963ce777ead81aebb039d01
#
_cell.length_a   1.000
_cell.length_b   1.000
_cell.length_c   1.000
_cell.angle_alpha   90.00
_cell.angle_beta   90.00
_cell.angle_gamma   90.00
#
_symmetry.space_group_name_H-M   'P 1'
#
loop_
_entity.id
_entity.type
_entity.pdbx_description
1 polymer ?
#
loop_
_entity_poly.entity_id
_entity_poly.type
_entity_poly.pdbx_seq_one_letter_code
_entity_poly.pdbx_strand_id
1 'polypeptide(L)'
;GLVGSEMCIRDRIDAINAQARKAFPDLEFREAYTSRIIIRRLKTRGVVKNTPLDALLQLRGEGYTHIIVQSTNIIDGVEMESLRRDVESVLPFFKEIRVGTPLLYSVEDAEKVTDILGQRLNASVQQSAKKKGKEHFVLVGHGTYTPGTATYSQMDYMLKVAGFGNFHVGTIEGYPTFETMLAQLKAAKAKSVTLVPFMFVAGDHAKNDIAGEWREMLEKEGYTVHVRMEGLGQIPEIQKIFVDHIRFGLKHRT
;
A
#
# COMPACT_ATOMS: atom_id res chain seq x y z
N GLY A 1 3.69 5.29 -24.51
CA GLY A 1 2.73 4.87 -23.49
C GLY A 1 3.31 4.54 -22.13
N LEU A 2 4.63 4.31 -21.97
CA LEU A 2 5.26 3.97 -20.68
C LEU A 2 5.63 5.20 -19.82
N VAL A 3 5.77 6.36 -20.45
CA VAL A 3 6.21 7.60 -19.77
C VAL A 3 5.17 8.13 -18.79
N GLY A 4 3.88 7.97 -19.07
CA GLY A 4 2.80 8.44 -18.17
C GLY A 4 2.66 7.64 -16.88
N SER A 5 3.04 6.36 -16.83
CA SER A 5 2.87 5.51 -15.65
C SER A 5 3.93 5.76 -14.57
N GLU A 6 5.15 6.09 -14.97
CA GLU A 6 6.24 6.35 -14.02
C GLU A 6 6.21 7.75 -13.43
N MET A 7 5.78 8.74 -14.21
CA MET A 7 5.49 10.07 -13.69
C MET A 7 4.41 10.00 -12.61
N CYS A 8 3.35 9.21 -12.83
CA CYS A 8 2.31 8.94 -11.83
C CYS A 8 2.82 8.25 -10.55
N ILE A 9 3.78 7.33 -10.66
CA ILE A 9 4.38 6.66 -9.49
C ILE A 9 5.22 7.65 -8.69
N ARG A 10 6.00 8.47 -9.35
CA ARG A 10 6.85 9.50 -8.74
C ARG A 10 6.01 10.53 -7.98
N ASP A 11 4.98 11.08 -8.61
CA ASP A 11 4.09 12.08 -7.99
C ASP A 11 3.41 11.56 -6.72
N ARG A 12 3.15 10.25 -6.64
CA ARG A 12 2.50 9.60 -5.49
C ARG A 12 3.44 9.44 -4.30
N ILE A 13 4.69 9.07 -4.57
CA ILE A 13 5.74 8.98 -3.54
C ILE A 13 6.13 10.40 -3.09
N ASP A 14 6.21 11.34 -4.02
CA ASP A 14 6.53 12.73 -3.71
C ASP A 14 5.49 13.38 -2.77
N ALA A 15 4.21 12.99 -2.88
CA ALA A 15 3.16 13.51 -2.00
C ALA A 15 3.36 13.12 -0.52
N ILE A 16 3.62 11.84 -0.23
CA ILE A 16 3.88 11.41 1.15
C ILE A 16 5.22 11.97 1.66
N ASN A 17 6.24 12.01 0.81
CA ASN A 17 7.52 12.60 1.15
C ASN A 17 7.37 14.09 1.53
N ALA A 18 6.56 14.84 0.78
CA ALA A 18 6.26 16.24 1.07
C ALA A 18 5.53 16.40 2.41
N GLN A 19 4.56 15.51 2.70
CA GLN A 19 3.87 15.52 4.00
C GLN A 19 4.82 15.20 5.17
N ALA A 20 5.69 14.21 5.01
CA ALA A 20 6.67 13.88 6.03
C ALA A 20 7.65 15.03 6.29
N ARG A 21 8.20 15.64 5.24
CA ARG A 21 9.08 16.82 5.37
C ARG A 21 8.38 18.00 6.05
N LYS A 22 7.13 18.25 5.70
CA LYS A 22 6.32 19.31 6.33
C LYS A 22 6.04 19.04 7.81
N ALA A 23 5.80 17.77 8.16
CA ALA A 23 5.52 17.37 9.53
C ALA A 23 6.76 17.39 10.45
N PHE A 24 7.96 17.21 9.85
CA PHE A 24 9.23 17.11 10.56
C PHE A 24 10.31 17.97 9.87
N PRO A 25 10.16 19.31 9.87
CA PRO A 25 11.05 20.20 9.11
C PRO A 25 12.50 20.21 9.64
N ASP A 26 12.69 19.86 10.91
CA ASP A 26 14.01 19.83 11.57
C ASP A 26 14.76 18.52 11.40
N LEU A 27 14.13 17.52 10.74
CA LEU A 27 14.76 16.22 10.49
C LEU A 27 15.31 16.14 9.08
N GLU A 28 16.52 15.58 8.96
CA GLU A 28 17.05 15.21 7.65
C GLU A 28 16.23 14.05 7.06
N PHE A 29 15.88 14.18 5.80
CA PHE A 29 15.04 13.21 5.11
C PHE A 29 15.78 12.57 3.95
N ARG A 30 15.77 11.24 3.91
CA ARG A 30 16.27 10.43 2.80
C ARG A 30 15.19 9.47 2.33
N GLU A 31 15.16 9.28 1.03
CA GLU A 31 14.28 8.31 0.37
C GLU A 31 15.10 7.10 -0.07
N ALA A 32 14.55 5.91 0.16
CA ALA A 32 15.14 4.66 -0.29
C ALA A 32 14.09 3.76 -0.94
N TYR A 33 14.52 2.89 -1.83
CA TYR A 33 13.68 1.96 -2.59
C TYR A 33 14.03 0.52 -2.24
N THR A 34 13.04 -0.28 -1.87
CA THR A 34 13.22 -1.71 -1.61
C THR A 34 13.32 -2.53 -2.90
N SER A 35 12.64 -2.11 -3.97
CA SER A 35 12.63 -2.82 -5.24
C SER A 35 13.90 -2.59 -6.08
N ARG A 36 14.78 -3.58 -6.11
CA ARG A 36 15.98 -3.56 -6.94
C ARG A 36 15.68 -3.44 -8.45
N ILE A 37 14.52 -3.96 -8.89
CA ILE A 37 14.08 -3.85 -10.29
C ILE A 37 13.80 -2.40 -10.63
N ILE A 38 13.07 -1.69 -9.77
CA ILE A 38 12.77 -0.27 -9.96
C ILE A 38 14.05 0.56 -9.93
N ILE A 39 14.96 0.30 -8.97
CA ILE A 39 16.27 0.99 -8.90
C ILE A 39 17.04 0.84 -10.22
N ARG A 40 17.11 -0.38 -10.77
CA ARG A 40 17.81 -0.63 -12.05
C ARG A 40 17.14 0.13 -13.19
N ARG A 41 15.82 0.10 -13.31
CA ARG A 41 15.06 0.84 -14.34
C ARG A 41 15.27 2.34 -14.25
N LEU A 42 15.27 2.90 -13.04
CA LEU A 42 15.53 4.32 -12.83
C LEU A 42 16.98 4.69 -13.21
N LYS A 43 17.95 3.82 -12.89
CA LYS A 43 19.36 4.02 -13.22
C LYS A 43 19.59 4.10 -14.73
N THR A 44 18.90 3.29 -15.56
CA THR A 44 19.00 3.37 -17.04
C THR A 44 18.51 4.71 -17.59
N ARG A 45 17.80 5.49 -16.79
CA ARG A 45 17.26 6.83 -17.13
C ARG A 45 18.02 7.97 -16.44
N GLY A 46 19.20 7.66 -15.88
CA GLY A 46 20.03 8.64 -15.20
C GLY A 46 19.55 9.01 -13.78
N VAL A 47 18.52 8.33 -13.24
CA VAL A 47 18.03 8.56 -11.87
C VAL A 47 18.63 7.53 -10.93
N VAL A 48 19.51 7.97 -10.04
CA VAL A 48 20.11 7.12 -9.01
C VAL A 48 19.21 7.10 -7.77
N LYS A 49 18.86 5.90 -7.32
CA LYS A 49 18.11 5.66 -6.09
C LYS A 49 18.85 4.63 -5.25
N ASN A 50 18.81 4.82 -3.95
CA ASN A 50 19.47 3.97 -2.96
C ASN A 50 18.55 2.86 -2.48
N THR A 51 19.13 1.72 -2.11
CA THR A 51 18.48 0.74 -1.24
C THR A 51 18.39 1.28 0.20
N PRO A 52 17.55 0.71 1.08
CA PRO A 52 17.55 1.08 2.50
C PRO A 52 18.94 0.99 3.15
N LEU A 53 19.67 -0.08 2.85
CA LEU A 53 21.03 -0.28 3.35
C LEU A 53 21.98 0.82 2.87
N ASP A 54 21.99 1.14 1.57
CA ASP A 54 22.85 2.18 1.02
C ASP A 54 22.55 3.56 1.63
N ALA A 55 21.26 3.88 1.82
CA ALA A 55 20.84 5.14 2.44
C ALA A 55 21.30 5.23 3.91
N LEU A 56 21.19 4.15 4.67
CA LEU A 56 21.67 4.08 6.05
C LEU A 56 23.19 4.28 6.13
N LEU A 57 23.95 3.59 5.29
CA LEU A 57 25.41 3.74 5.25
C LEU A 57 25.85 5.14 4.86
N GLN A 58 25.16 5.80 3.93
CA GLN A 58 25.41 7.20 3.59
C GLN A 58 25.15 8.13 4.76
N LEU A 59 23.98 8.00 5.42
CA LEU A 59 23.65 8.80 6.60
C LEU A 59 24.69 8.61 7.71
N ARG A 60 25.20 7.39 7.89
CA ARG A 60 26.27 7.13 8.85
C ARG A 60 27.56 7.85 8.48
N GLY A 61 27.93 7.84 7.19
CA GLY A 61 29.11 8.57 6.68
C GLY A 61 28.99 10.09 6.85
N GLU A 62 27.77 10.63 6.78
CA GLU A 62 27.45 12.03 7.02
C GLU A 62 27.38 12.40 8.52
N GLY A 63 27.56 11.43 9.43
CA GLY A 63 27.63 11.66 10.89
C GLY A 63 26.32 11.49 11.64
N TYR A 64 25.22 11.09 10.98
CA TYR A 64 23.96 10.80 11.66
C TYR A 64 24.08 9.56 12.55
N THR A 65 23.54 9.65 13.75
CA THR A 65 23.65 8.57 14.76
C THR A 65 22.30 8.05 15.23
N HIS A 66 21.21 8.78 14.97
CA HIS A 66 19.84 8.40 15.33
C HIS A 66 18.99 8.44 14.06
N ILE A 67 18.37 7.32 13.73
CA ILE A 67 17.59 7.17 12.50
C ILE A 67 16.20 6.64 12.82
N ILE A 68 15.20 7.13 12.07
CA ILE A 68 13.88 6.50 11.97
C ILE A 68 13.69 6.04 10.54
N VAL A 69 13.42 4.76 10.36
CA VAL A 69 13.12 4.14 9.08
C VAL A 69 11.62 3.89 9.02
N GLN A 70 10.89 4.61 8.16
CA GLN A 70 9.46 4.38 7.94
C GLN A 70 9.23 3.73 6.58
N SER A 71 8.67 2.52 6.60
CA SER A 71 8.21 1.84 5.40
C SER A 71 6.84 2.35 4.96
N THR A 72 6.55 2.27 3.65
CA THR A 72 5.21 2.48 3.07
C THR A 72 4.49 1.16 2.75
N ASN A 73 4.94 0.05 3.31
CA ASN A 73 4.29 -1.25 3.17
C ASN A 73 2.90 -1.24 3.81
N ILE A 74 1.99 -2.00 3.22
CA ILE A 74 0.60 -2.10 3.71
C ILE A 74 0.51 -3.07 4.88
N ILE A 75 1.24 -4.19 4.82
CA ILE A 75 1.22 -5.27 5.80
C ILE A 75 2.63 -5.61 6.27
N ASP A 76 2.72 -6.35 7.36
CA ASP A 76 3.96 -6.96 7.85
C ASP A 76 4.23 -8.27 7.08
N GLY A 77 4.87 -8.15 5.93
CA GLY A 77 5.23 -9.27 5.05
C GLY A 77 6.73 -9.34 4.79
N VAL A 78 7.10 -10.13 3.79
CA VAL A 78 8.51 -10.40 3.43
C VAL A 78 9.35 -9.14 3.16
N GLU A 79 8.72 -8.07 2.68
CA GLU A 79 9.42 -6.80 2.44
C GLU A 79 9.80 -6.11 3.74
N MET A 80 8.92 -6.16 4.77
CA MET A 80 9.22 -5.65 6.11
C MET A 80 10.32 -6.48 6.78
N GLU A 81 10.29 -7.81 6.62
CA GLU A 81 11.35 -8.69 7.11
C GLU A 81 12.70 -8.37 6.45
N SER A 82 12.69 -8.12 5.14
CA SER A 82 13.91 -7.73 4.41
C SER A 82 14.45 -6.38 4.91
N LEU A 83 13.56 -5.39 5.13
CA LEU A 83 13.95 -4.10 5.67
C LEU A 83 14.56 -4.22 7.08
N ARG A 84 13.96 -5.05 7.94
CA ARG A 84 14.51 -5.28 9.29
C ARG A 84 15.90 -5.90 9.23
N ARG A 85 16.15 -6.89 8.35
CA ARG A 85 17.47 -7.47 8.15
C ARG A 85 18.50 -6.44 7.67
N ASP A 86 18.12 -5.55 6.75
CA ASP A 86 18.99 -4.46 6.31
C ASP A 86 19.36 -3.55 7.49
N VAL A 87 18.39 -3.18 8.32
CA VAL A 87 18.60 -2.36 9.52
C VAL A 87 19.49 -3.09 10.55
N GLU A 88 19.19 -4.34 10.85
CA GLU A 88 19.96 -5.17 11.81
C GLU A 88 21.44 -5.25 11.42
N SER A 89 21.72 -5.35 10.13
CA SER A 89 23.11 -5.45 9.62
C SER A 89 23.95 -4.21 9.92
N VAL A 90 23.35 -3.05 10.16
CA VAL A 90 24.03 -1.78 10.40
C VAL A 90 23.79 -1.20 11.80
N LEU A 91 22.95 -1.83 12.63
CA LEU A 91 22.67 -1.39 14.00
C LEU A 91 23.92 -1.00 14.81
N PRO A 92 25.03 -1.79 14.78
CA PRO A 92 26.23 -1.47 15.56
C PRO A 92 26.91 -0.15 15.18
N PHE A 93 26.61 0.40 14.02
CA PHE A 93 27.18 1.66 13.55
C PHE A 93 26.42 2.90 14.02
N PHE A 94 25.24 2.75 14.60
CA PHE A 94 24.38 3.82 15.05
C PHE A 94 24.18 3.78 16.56
N LYS A 95 23.83 4.92 17.14
CA LYS A 95 23.38 4.97 18.54
C LYS A 95 21.95 4.45 18.66
N GLU A 96 21.13 4.71 17.66
CA GLU A 96 19.74 4.25 17.62
C GLU A 96 19.22 4.22 16.19
N ILE A 97 18.58 3.09 15.82
CA ILE A 97 17.72 3.00 14.62
C ILE A 97 16.37 2.48 15.10
N ARG A 98 15.31 3.19 14.75
CA ARG A 98 13.92 2.78 14.97
C ARG A 98 13.26 2.46 13.64
N VAL A 99 12.55 1.34 13.58
CA VAL A 99 11.79 0.94 12.38
C VAL A 99 10.32 1.17 12.64
N GLY A 100 9.71 2.03 11.86
CA GLY A 100 8.27 2.29 11.90
C GLY A 100 7.47 1.10 11.34
N THR A 101 6.21 1.05 11.72
CA THR A 101 5.28 -0.03 11.39
C THR A 101 4.68 0.13 9.99
N PRO A 102 4.22 -0.97 9.35
CA PRO A 102 3.43 -0.90 8.12
C PRO A 102 2.06 -0.24 8.37
N LEU A 103 1.30 0.04 7.29
CA LEU A 103 0.00 0.72 7.39
C LEU A 103 -0.98 -0.01 8.31
N LEU A 104 -1.14 -1.31 8.11
CA LEU A 104 -2.09 -2.15 8.84
C LEU A 104 -1.38 -2.91 9.97
N TYR A 105 -0.80 -2.16 10.90
CA TYR A 105 -0.09 -2.76 12.03
C TYR A 105 -0.99 -2.99 13.24
N SER A 106 -1.81 -2.00 13.58
CA SER A 106 -2.72 -2.06 14.73
C SER A 106 -4.18 -2.24 14.30
N VAL A 107 -5.03 -2.66 15.24
CA VAL A 107 -6.48 -2.70 15.03
C VAL A 107 -7.01 -1.30 14.72
N GLU A 108 -6.52 -0.28 15.43
CA GLU A 108 -6.91 1.12 15.21
C GLU A 108 -6.56 1.60 13.79
N ASP A 109 -5.40 1.23 13.26
CA ASP A 109 -5.04 1.56 11.88
C ASP A 109 -5.97 0.86 10.88
N ALA A 110 -6.29 -0.42 11.12
CA ALA A 110 -7.21 -1.17 10.29
C ALA A 110 -8.63 -0.58 10.30
N GLU A 111 -9.11 -0.10 11.46
CA GLU A 111 -10.39 0.63 11.59
C GLU A 111 -10.37 1.93 10.77
N LYS A 112 -9.34 2.75 10.93
CA LYS A 112 -9.19 4.00 10.17
C LYS A 112 -9.17 3.75 8.65
N VAL A 113 -8.41 2.76 8.21
CA VAL A 113 -8.33 2.41 6.77
C VAL A 113 -9.66 1.87 6.26
N THR A 114 -10.37 1.06 7.05
CA THR A 114 -11.71 0.57 6.74
C THR A 114 -12.67 1.73 6.48
N ASP A 115 -12.73 2.70 7.38
CA ASP A 115 -13.61 3.87 7.29
C ASP A 115 -13.24 4.76 6.10
N ILE A 116 -11.96 5.06 5.91
CA ILE A 116 -11.47 5.89 4.80
C ILE A 116 -11.88 5.28 3.46
N LEU A 117 -11.60 3.98 3.25
CA LEU A 117 -11.89 3.32 1.99
C LEU A 117 -13.38 3.14 1.76
N GLY A 118 -14.12 2.71 2.80
CA GLY A 118 -15.55 2.50 2.73
C GLY A 118 -16.31 3.77 2.37
N GLN A 119 -16.02 4.87 3.03
CA GLN A 119 -16.66 6.15 2.77
C GLN A 119 -16.25 6.73 1.41
N ARG A 120 -14.96 6.78 1.10
CA ARG A 120 -14.43 7.36 -0.14
C ARG A 120 -14.95 6.67 -1.39
N LEU A 121 -14.92 5.34 -1.41
CA LEU A 121 -15.34 4.57 -2.58
C LEU A 121 -16.87 4.59 -2.76
N ASN A 122 -17.65 4.44 -1.69
CA ASN A 122 -19.10 4.55 -1.78
C ASN A 122 -19.56 5.95 -2.22
N ALA A 123 -18.94 7.02 -1.73
CA ALA A 123 -19.25 8.38 -2.15
C ALA A 123 -19.03 8.58 -3.67
N SER A 124 -18.02 7.94 -4.24
CA SER A 124 -17.73 8.03 -5.68
C SER A 124 -18.81 7.42 -6.56
N VAL A 125 -19.53 6.40 -6.07
CA VAL A 125 -20.64 5.75 -6.80
C VAL A 125 -21.91 6.59 -6.72
N GLN A 126 -22.18 7.21 -5.57
CA GLN A 126 -23.36 8.06 -5.39
C GLN A 126 -23.35 9.27 -6.32
N GLN A 127 -22.16 9.80 -6.65
CA GLN A 127 -22.01 10.89 -7.62
C GLN A 127 -22.26 10.46 -9.08
N SER A 128 -22.18 9.16 -9.36
CA SER A 128 -22.41 8.60 -10.70
C SER A 128 -23.86 8.18 -10.86
N ALA A 129 -24.80 9.13 -10.89
CA ALA A 129 -26.26 8.99 -10.81
C ALA A 129 -26.95 8.11 -11.89
N LYS A 130 -26.26 7.23 -12.60
CA LYS A 130 -26.82 6.42 -13.70
C LYS A 130 -26.82 4.89 -13.48
N LYS A 131 -26.38 4.37 -12.33
CA LYS A 131 -26.30 2.91 -12.16
C LYS A 131 -27.45 2.37 -11.30
N LYS A 132 -28.36 1.62 -11.95
CA LYS A 132 -29.29 0.72 -11.27
C LYS A 132 -28.52 -0.51 -10.78
N GLY A 133 -28.34 -0.63 -9.46
CA GLY A 133 -27.70 -1.76 -8.81
C GLY A 133 -26.60 -1.32 -7.83
N LYS A 134 -26.31 -2.18 -6.85
CA LYS A 134 -25.26 -1.93 -5.88
C LYS A 134 -23.91 -2.25 -6.52
N GLU A 135 -23.01 -1.28 -6.61
CA GLU A 135 -21.63 -1.51 -7.05
C GLU A 135 -20.87 -2.26 -5.97
N HIS A 136 -20.14 -3.28 -6.37
CA HIS A 136 -19.23 -4.01 -5.50
C HIS A 136 -17.79 -3.57 -5.74
N PHE A 137 -17.02 -3.44 -4.68
CA PHE A 137 -15.60 -3.09 -4.74
C PHE A 137 -14.77 -4.30 -4.37
N VAL A 138 -13.76 -4.59 -5.18
CA VAL A 138 -12.75 -5.59 -4.87
C VAL A 138 -11.43 -4.89 -4.63
N LEU A 139 -10.97 -4.92 -3.38
CA LEU A 139 -9.66 -4.42 -2.97
C LEU A 139 -8.65 -5.54 -3.23
N VAL A 140 -7.73 -5.30 -4.17
CA VAL A 140 -6.75 -6.30 -4.58
C VAL A 140 -5.40 -5.98 -3.97
N GLY A 141 -5.00 -6.76 -2.96
CA GLY A 141 -3.67 -6.70 -2.35
C GLY A 141 -2.63 -7.49 -3.12
N HIS A 142 -1.35 -7.17 -2.92
CA HIS A 142 -0.27 -8.01 -3.44
C HIS A 142 -0.30 -9.39 -2.78
N GLY A 143 -0.51 -9.41 -1.47
CA GLY A 143 -0.44 -10.62 -0.67
C GLY A 143 0.97 -10.95 -0.20
N THR A 144 1.08 -12.03 0.53
CA THR A 144 2.34 -12.61 1.00
C THR A 144 2.10 -14.06 1.42
N TYR A 145 3.13 -14.89 1.37
CA TYR A 145 3.09 -16.27 1.87
C TYR A 145 3.38 -16.37 3.38
N THR A 146 3.72 -15.25 4.04
CA THR A 146 3.94 -15.20 5.49
C THR A 146 2.60 -15.06 6.25
N PRO A 147 2.59 -15.27 7.59
CA PRO A 147 1.39 -15.06 8.41
C PRO A 147 0.77 -13.65 8.27
N GLY A 148 1.53 -12.66 7.83
CA GLY A 148 1.04 -11.31 7.53
C GLY A 148 -0.11 -11.26 6.51
N THR A 149 -0.28 -12.32 5.69
CA THR A 149 -1.43 -12.46 4.77
C THR A 149 -2.78 -12.41 5.50
N ALA A 150 -2.85 -12.82 6.78
CA ALA A 150 -4.07 -12.79 7.58
C ALA A 150 -4.67 -11.39 7.73
N THR A 151 -3.85 -10.35 7.63
CA THR A 151 -4.30 -8.95 7.69
C THR A 151 -5.30 -8.61 6.57
N TYR A 152 -5.16 -9.21 5.40
CA TYR A 152 -6.13 -9.02 4.32
C TYR A 152 -7.50 -9.62 4.65
N SER A 153 -7.53 -10.81 5.29
CA SER A 153 -8.78 -11.40 5.78
C SER A 153 -9.41 -10.58 6.91
N GLN A 154 -8.60 -10.02 7.79
CA GLN A 154 -9.04 -9.09 8.82
C GLN A 154 -9.72 -7.87 8.19
N MET A 155 -9.12 -7.25 7.19
CA MET A 155 -9.70 -6.11 6.47
C MET A 155 -11.02 -6.47 5.78
N ASP A 156 -11.09 -7.65 5.14
CA ASP A 156 -12.31 -8.14 4.50
C ASP A 156 -13.46 -8.28 5.53
N TYR A 157 -13.16 -8.82 6.70
CA TYR A 157 -14.12 -8.94 7.79
C TYR A 157 -14.54 -7.59 8.35
N MET A 158 -13.57 -6.71 8.66
CA MET A 158 -13.83 -5.40 9.25
C MET A 158 -14.70 -4.52 8.35
N LEU A 159 -14.46 -4.52 7.04
CA LEU A 159 -15.29 -3.81 6.08
C LEU A 159 -16.76 -4.25 6.15
N LYS A 160 -17.02 -5.54 6.29
CA LYS A 160 -18.39 -6.07 6.40
C LYS A 160 -19.05 -5.68 7.72
N VAL A 161 -18.33 -5.78 8.84
CA VAL A 161 -18.82 -5.39 10.16
C VAL A 161 -19.10 -3.89 10.23
N ALA A 162 -18.30 -3.06 9.57
CA ALA A 162 -18.50 -1.61 9.48
C ALA A 162 -19.67 -1.21 8.53
N GLY A 163 -20.41 -2.18 7.98
CA GLY A 163 -21.56 -1.92 7.10
C GLY A 163 -21.23 -1.79 5.63
N PHE A 164 -19.97 -1.99 5.23
CA PHE A 164 -19.52 -1.96 3.83
C PHE A 164 -19.60 -3.36 3.19
N GLY A 165 -20.75 -4.03 3.30
CA GLY A 165 -20.95 -5.40 2.82
C GLY A 165 -20.83 -5.59 1.30
N ASN A 166 -20.62 -4.51 0.53
CA ASN A 166 -20.31 -4.53 -0.89
C ASN A 166 -18.80 -4.46 -1.18
N PHE A 167 -17.96 -4.55 -0.15
CA PHE A 167 -16.51 -4.62 -0.30
C PHE A 167 -16.03 -6.05 -0.11
N HIS A 168 -15.05 -6.44 -0.90
CA HIS A 168 -14.40 -7.74 -0.87
C HIS A 168 -12.89 -7.54 -0.98
N VAL A 169 -12.12 -8.37 -0.32
CA VAL A 169 -10.67 -8.33 -0.40
C VAL A 169 -10.17 -9.61 -1.06
N GLY A 170 -9.21 -9.46 -1.94
CA GLY A 170 -8.48 -10.58 -2.53
C GLY A 170 -7.01 -10.24 -2.71
N THR A 171 -6.17 -11.24 -2.90
CA THR A 171 -4.72 -11.06 -3.05
C THR A 171 -4.21 -11.78 -4.30
N ILE A 172 -3.19 -11.22 -4.93
CA ILE A 172 -2.50 -11.85 -6.07
C ILE A 172 -1.74 -13.08 -5.57
N GLU A 173 -1.06 -12.95 -4.43
CA GLU A 173 -0.34 -14.02 -3.76
C GLU A 173 -0.85 -14.15 -2.31
N GLY A 174 -1.06 -15.37 -1.84
CA GLY A 174 -1.50 -15.60 -0.46
C GLY A 174 -3.02 -15.73 -0.32
N TYR A 175 -3.61 -15.12 0.72
CA TYR A 175 -5.03 -15.29 1.06
C TYR A 175 -5.63 -13.97 1.56
N PRO A 176 -6.91 -13.64 1.21
CA PRO A 176 -7.88 -14.40 0.39
C PRO A 176 -7.47 -14.51 -1.08
N THR A 177 -7.70 -15.68 -1.69
CA THR A 177 -7.40 -15.91 -3.11
C THR A 177 -8.48 -15.29 -4.00
N PHE A 178 -8.22 -15.26 -5.32
CA PHE A 178 -9.22 -14.87 -6.32
C PHE A 178 -10.51 -15.68 -6.17
N GLU A 179 -10.42 -17.02 -6.01
CA GLU A 179 -11.57 -17.92 -5.88
C GLU A 179 -12.36 -17.62 -4.61
N THR A 180 -11.69 -17.33 -3.49
CA THR A 180 -12.34 -16.96 -2.24
C THR A 180 -13.14 -15.65 -2.41
N MET A 181 -12.54 -14.65 -3.02
CA MET A 181 -13.20 -13.38 -3.32
C MET A 181 -14.36 -13.57 -4.31
N LEU A 182 -14.17 -14.37 -5.37
CA LEU A 182 -15.21 -14.68 -6.37
C LEU A 182 -16.43 -15.35 -5.72
N ALA A 183 -16.20 -16.30 -4.80
CA ALA A 183 -17.29 -16.95 -4.06
C ALA A 183 -18.13 -15.94 -3.26
N GLN A 184 -17.49 -14.92 -2.67
CA GLN A 184 -18.19 -13.84 -1.96
C GLN A 184 -19.02 -12.98 -2.92
N LEU A 185 -18.50 -12.64 -4.10
CA LEU A 185 -19.24 -11.89 -5.13
C LEU A 185 -20.47 -12.69 -5.62
N LYS A 186 -20.33 -14.00 -5.82
CA LYS A 186 -21.45 -14.90 -6.18
C LYS A 186 -22.51 -14.95 -5.08
N ALA A 187 -22.10 -15.09 -3.82
CA ALA A 187 -23.01 -15.10 -2.68
C ALA A 187 -23.76 -13.75 -2.52
N ALA A 188 -23.09 -12.64 -2.80
CA ALA A 188 -23.68 -11.30 -2.80
C ALA A 188 -24.54 -11.01 -4.02
N LYS A 189 -24.60 -11.92 -5.01
CA LYS A 189 -25.30 -11.73 -6.29
C LYS A 189 -24.86 -10.45 -7.02
N ALA A 190 -23.58 -10.11 -6.90
CA ALA A 190 -22.99 -8.96 -7.55
C ALA A 190 -23.16 -9.04 -9.08
N LYS A 191 -23.32 -7.88 -9.74
CA LYS A 191 -23.41 -7.77 -11.20
C LYS A 191 -22.34 -6.84 -11.75
N SER A 192 -21.98 -5.82 -10.98
CA SER A 192 -20.96 -4.83 -11.32
C SER A 192 -19.91 -4.80 -10.24
N VAL A 193 -18.66 -4.77 -10.66
CA VAL A 193 -17.48 -4.82 -9.79
C VAL A 193 -16.50 -3.73 -10.20
N THR A 194 -16.00 -2.99 -9.23
CA THR A 194 -14.87 -2.08 -9.41
C THR A 194 -13.64 -2.65 -8.72
N LEU A 195 -12.62 -2.99 -9.50
CA LEU A 195 -11.30 -3.40 -9.00
C LEU A 195 -10.51 -2.17 -8.52
N VAL A 196 -9.96 -2.25 -7.33
CA VAL A 196 -9.16 -1.18 -6.71
C VAL A 196 -7.86 -1.77 -6.14
N PRO A 197 -6.68 -1.27 -6.52
CA PRO A 197 -5.43 -1.71 -5.91
C PRO A 197 -5.41 -1.43 -4.40
N PHE A 198 -5.21 -2.46 -3.59
CA PHE A 198 -4.97 -2.35 -2.16
C PHE A 198 -3.46 -2.38 -1.92
N MET A 199 -2.78 -1.42 -2.53
CA MET A 199 -1.33 -1.25 -2.57
C MET A 199 -1.00 0.23 -2.42
N PHE A 200 0.18 0.55 -1.88
CA PHE A 200 0.58 1.95 -1.74
C PHE A 200 0.66 2.66 -3.10
N VAL A 201 1.26 1.99 -4.09
CA VAL A 201 1.38 2.47 -5.47
C VAL A 201 0.73 1.49 -6.42
N ALA A 202 -0.18 1.96 -7.28
CA ALA A 202 -0.72 1.20 -8.40
C ALA A 202 0.28 1.24 -9.58
N GLY A 203 1.31 0.41 -9.50
CA GLY A 203 2.37 0.28 -10.50
C GLY A 203 2.07 -0.72 -11.62
N ASP A 204 3.14 -1.21 -12.27
CA ASP A 204 3.03 -2.15 -13.40
C ASP A 204 2.35 -3.47 -13.00
N HIS A 205 2.62 -4.00 -11.81
CA HIS A 205 1.92 -5.19 -11.28
C HIS A 205 0.41 -4.95 -11.19
N ALA A 206 -0.01 -3.85 -10.58
CA ALA A 206 -1.43 -3.53 -10.50
C ALA A 206 -2.09 -3.38 -11.88
N LYS A 207 -1.35 -2.90 -12.89
CA LYS A 207 -1.88 -2.81 -14.26
C LYS A 207 -2.03 -4.17 -14.91
N ASN A 208 -1.01 -5.02 -14.81
CA ASN A 208 -1.01 -6.34 -15.45
C ASN A 208 -1.95 -7.31 -14.73
N ASP A 209 -1.84 -7.38 -13.41
CA ASP A 209 -2.56 -8.37 -12.62
C ASP A 209 -4.01 -7.94 -12.37
N ILE A 210 -4.26 -6.67 -12.07
CA ILE A 210 -5.60 -6.17 -11.72
C ILE A 210 -6.38 -5.74 -12.96
N ALA A 211 -5.81 -4.80 -13.75
CA ALA A 211 -6.50 -4.27 -14.92
C ALA A 211 -6.42 -5.18 -16.15
N GLY A 212 -5.56 -6.19 -16.14
CA GLY A 212 -5.45 -7.26 -17.12
C GLY A 212 -6.13 -8.54 -16.62
N GLU A 213 -5.38 -9.39 -15.92
CA GLU A 213 -5.78 -10.76 -15.58
C GLU A 213 -7.06 -10.85 -14.75
N TRP A 214 -7.14 -10.17 -13.60
CA TRP A 214 -8.32 -10.21 -12.74
C TRP A 214 -9.57 -9.67 -13.41
N ARG A 215 -9.40 -8.60 -14.19
CA ARG A 215 -10.49 -8.05 -14.99
C ARG A 215 -11.03 -9.09 -15.98
N GLU A 216 -10.14 -9.70 -16.78
CA GLU A 216 -10.53 -10.71 -17.77
C GLU A 216 -11.21 -11.93 -17.12
N MET A 217 -10.69 -12.39 -15.98
CA MET A 217 -11.27 -13.51 -15.24
C MET A 217 -12.69 -13.19 -14.76
N LEU A 218 -12.93 -12.00 -14.21
CA LEU A 218 -14.25 -11.57 -13.76
C LEU A 218 -15.22 -11.32 -14.93
N GLU A 219 -14.76 -10.77 -16.04
CA GLU A 219 -15.57 -10.59 -17.26
C GLU A 219 -16.01 -11.95 -17.83
N LYS A 220 -15.14 -12.98 -17.81
CA LYS A 220 -15.49 -14.37 -18.18
C LYS A 220 -16.54 -14.97 -17.25
N GLU A 221 -16.54 -14.61 -15.98
CA GLU A 221 -17.57 -15.02 -15.00
C GLU A 221 -18.89 -14.22 -15.14
N GLY A 222 -18.98 -13.29 -16.10
CA GLY A 222 -20.19 -12.52 -16.44
C GLY A 222 -20.39 -11.23 -15.67
N TYR A 223 -19.36 -10.71 -14.99
CA TYR A 223 -19.43 -9.42 -14.30
C TYR A 223 -19.19 -8.26 -15.26
N THR A 224 -19.86 -7.13 -15.01
CA THR A 224 -19.42 -5.84 -15.55
C THR A 224 -18.28 -5.32 -14.69
N VAL A 225 -17.09 -5.17 -15.29
CA VAL A 225 -15.88 -4.82 -14.53
C VAL A 225 -15.42 -3.41 -14.84
N HIS A 226 -15.21 -2.65 -13.80
CA HIS A 226 -14.56 -1.34 -13.81
C HIS A 226 -13.22 -1.43 -13.08
N VAL A 227 -12.29 -0.56 -13.44
CA VAL A 227 -10.98 -0.51 -12.80
C VAL A 227 -10.68 0.91 -12.35
N ARG A 228 -10.36 1.10 -11.08
CA ARG A 228 -9.92 2.36 -10.51
C ARG A 228 -8.49 2.23 -10.04
N MET A 229 -7.55 2.68 -10.88
CA MET A 229 -6.11 2.57 -10.63
C MET A 229 -5.59 3.67 -9.70
N GLU A 230 -6.18 3.77 -8.51
CA GLU A 230 -5.76 4.68 -7.44
C GLU A 230 -5.07 3.88 -6.32
N GLY A 231 -3.76 4.09 -6.12
CA GLY A 231 -3.05 3.49 -5.00
C GLY A 231 -3.33 4.22 -3.69
N LEU A 232 -3.18 3.53 -2.56
CA LEU A 232 -3.44 4.07 -1.22
C LEU A 232 -2.58 5.31 -0.90
N GLY A 233 -1.37 5.37 -1.45
CA GLY A 233 -0.47 6.52 -1.30
C GLY A 233 -0.98 7.83 -1.91
N GLN A 234 -2.08 7.80 -2.69
CA GLN A 234 -2.74 9.01 -3.23
C GLN A 234 -3.81 9.58 -2.28
N ILE A 235 -4.14 8.87 -1.22
CA ILE A 235 -5.19 9.23 -0.26
C ILE A 235 -4.54 10.01 0.89
N PRO A 236 -4.82 11.32 1.05
CA PRO A 236 -4.18 12.15 2.07
C PRO A 236 -4.36 11.63 3.50
N GLU A 237 -5.53 11.05 3.79
CA GLU A 237 -5.83 10.46 5.09
C GLU A 237 -4.94 9.22 5.38
N ILE A 238 -4.65 8.42 4.36
CA ILE A 238 -3.71 7.29 4.46
C ILE A 238 -2.27 7.79 4.66
N GLN A 239 -1.86 8.82 3.92
CA GLN A 239 -0.53 9.44 4.10
C GLN A 239 -0.35 9.94 5.55
N LYS A 240 -1.43 10.49 6.14
CA LYS A 240 -1.42 10.97 7.53
C LYS A 240 -1.15 9.82 8.52
N ILE A 241 -1.68 8.63 8.30
CA ILE A 241 -1.42 7.46 9.17
C ILE A 241 0.09 7.16 9.20
N PHE A 242 0.78 7.14 8.05
CA PHE A 242 2.23 6.95 8.01
C PHE A 242 3.00 8.06 8.73
N VAL A 243 2.56 9.32 8.60
CA VAL A 243 3.16 10.45 9.35
C VAL A 243 2.96 10.27 10.85
N ASP A 244 1.80 9.77 11.29
CA ASP A 244 1.52 9.48 12.69
C ASP A 244 2.39 8.30 13.20
N HIS A 245 2.68 7.29 12.37
CA HIS A 245 3.64 6.23 12.69
C HIS A 245 5.06 6.78 12.91
N ILE A 246 5.53 7.70 12.05
CA ILE A 246 6.81 8.38 12.27
C ILE A 246 6.80 9.13 13.61
N ARG A 247 5.72 9.87 13.90
CA ARG A 247 5.57 10.62 15.15
C ARG A 247 5.55 9.71 16.37
N PHE A 248 4.91 8.56 16.26
CA PHE A 248 4.93 7.54 17.32
C PHE A 248 6.36 7.03 17.54
N GLY A 249 7.08 6.65 16.48
CA GLY A 249 8.45 6.20 16.53
C GLY A 249 9.42 7.24 17.12
N LEU A 250 9.16 8.55 16.92
CA LEU A 250 9.95 9.62 17.55
C LEU A 250 9.76 9.68 19.07
N LYS A 251 8.55 9.38 19.57
CA LYS A 251 8.19 9.51 20.99
C LYS A 251 8.49 8.25 21.80
N HIS A 252 8.40 7.10 21.17
CA HIS A 252 8.49 5.82 21.87
C HIS A 252 9.70 5.03 21.39
N ARG A 253 10.48 4.51 22.34
CA ARG A 253 11.49 3.48 22.04
C ARG A 253 10.76 2.16 21.86
N THR A 254 10.83 1.60 20.68
CA THR A 254 10.36 0.26 20.37
C THR A 254 11.47 -0.74 20.55
#